data_8d8c86c31a692c889d343cdfa3de78a1
#
_entry.id   8d8c86c31a692c889d343cdfa3de78a1
#
_cell.length_a   1.000
_cell.length_b   1.000
_cell.length_c   1.000
_cell.angle_alpha   90.00
_cell.angle_beta   90.00
_cell.angle_gamma   90.00
#
_symmetry.space_group_name_H-M   'P 1'
#
loop_
_entity.id
_entity.type
_entity.pdbx_description
1 polymer ?
#
loop_
_entity_poly.entity_id
_entity_poly.type
_entity_poly.pdbx_seq_one_letter_code
_entity_poly.pdbx_strand_id
1 'polypeptide(L)'
;MTAPGSVFVSQFGLQHAQQLALALHEGGMLKAFWSGVPVCTDESEISPWLPRYYKERVRRVPIPRELRHHPSRFQILWRVGKSLPLPYQKGDFFFRMQHAYDRWIARQIRTIRPKVVVAYESAALETFRAAKAIGATCVLDAPSLHHVAGEQLMEIPRTPFTPEIYRQRDEEVELADLILTCSPLAADSYTDNGVPPEKVFPLLLGAELPTDRPPPFTVHEKPRFVFAGVMSYRKSVDLIIDAFRRLHQEQIPYELHFVGGVAFPELLEQVMALPGTTYQPSVPQAQLYSVLAGADCLLLPSRFDSFGMVVAESMASGTPALVSTQTGAKAIIEKHPGSGWVVEPTAEALYAQVRALALSVPEMRAARAAALRAAQDFTWQSYRQRVRDVFTERVLT
;
A
#
# COMPACT_ATOMS: atom_id res chain seq x y z
N MET A 1 32.52 -2.39 -3.55
CA MET A 1 32.26 -1.09 -2.89
C MET A 1 31.24 -0.35 -3.74
N THR A 2 30.02 -0.14 -3.23
CA THR A 2 28.93 0.56 -3.92
C THR A 2 29.35 2.02 -4.17
N ALA A 3 29.08 2.55 -5.38
CA ALA A 3 29.39 3.94 -5.71
C ALA A 3 28.50 4.89 -4.87
N PRO A 4 29.08 5.65 -3.92
CA PRO A 4 28.32 6.51 -3.04
C PRO A 4 27.51 7.54 -3.84
N GLY A 5 26.24 7.75 -3.44
CA GLY A 5 25.38 8.78 -4.04
C GLY A 5 25.04 8.57 -5.51
N SER A 6 24.69 7.34 -5.93
CA SER A 6 24.45 7.00 -7.35
C SER A 6 22.95 6.90 -7.72
N VAL A 7 22.05 6.71 -6.76
CA VAL A 7 20.62 6.43 -6.99
C VAL A 7 19.77 7.68 -6.81
N PHE A 8 19.00 8.02 -7.81
CA PHE A 8 17.97 9.07 -7.77
C PHE A 8 16.61 8.43 -7.62
N VAL A 9 15.81 8.89 -6.66
CA VAL A 9 14.45 8.40 -6.40
C VAL A 9 13.44 9.50 -6.65
N SER A 10 12.40 9.19 -7.43
CA SER A 10 11.33 10.12 -7.77
C SER A 10 9.95 9.52 -7.55
N GLN A 11 9.07 10.25 -6.85
CA GLN A 11 7.66 9.88 -6.72
C GLN A 11 6.74 11.11 -6.65
N PHE A 12 5.63 11.06 -7.36
CA PHE A 12 4.61 12.12 -7.32
C PHE A 12 3.87 12.19 -5.97
N GLY A 13 3.56 11.03 -5.37
CA GLY A 13 2.99 10.91 -4.02
C GLY A 13 4.06 10.67 -2.95
N LEU A 14 3.70 9.95 -1.90
CA LEU A 14 4.66 9.48 -0.91
C LEU A 14 4.58 7.97 -0.69
N GLN A 15 3.42 7.42 -0.60
CA GLN A 15 3.20 6.00 -0.27
C GLN A 15 4.38 5.41 0.54
N HIS A 16 5.07 4.38 0.02
CA HIS A 16 6.25 3.77 0.65
C HIS A 16 7.60 4.26 0.09
N ALA A 17 7.60 5.11 -0.95
CA ALA A 17 8.86 5.59 -1.58
C ALA A 17 9.81 6.30 -0.61
N GLN A 18 9.28 6.91 0.45
CA GLN A 18 10.09 7.46 1.53
C GLN A 18 10.91 6.39 2.26
N GLN A 19 10.38 5.18 2.42
CA GLN A 19 11.09 4.08 3.05
C GLN A 19 12.15 3.50 2.12
N LEU A 20 11.87 3.45 0.82
CA LEU A 20 12.85 3.07 -0.19
C LEU A 20 14.00 4.09 -0.25
N ALA A 21 13.69 5.38 -0.31
CA ALA A 21 14.69 6.44 -0.31
C ALA A 21 15.53 6.45 0.99
N LEU A 22 14.89 6.21 2.14
CA LEU A 22 15.59 6.10 3.43
C LEU A 22 16.53 4.89 3.47
N ALA A 23 16.10 3.73 2.94
CA ALA A 23 16.95 2.56 2.82
C ALA A 23 18.23 2.83 2.02
N LEU A 24 18.06 3.52 0.88
CA LEU A 24 19.18 3.90 0.02
C LEU A 24 20.09 4.94 0.69
N HIS A 25 19.52 5.86 1.49
CA HIS A 25 20.30 6.81 2.28
C HIS A 25 21.12 6.09 3.37
N GLU A 26 20.49 5.21 4.15
CA GLU A 26 21.16 4.38 5.17
C GLU A 26 22.29 3.53 4.57
N GLY A 27 22.14 3.08 3.31
CA GLY A 27 23.17 2.33 2.57
C GLY A 27 24.21 3.21 1.85
N GLY A 28 24.16 4.56 1.99
CA GLY A 28 25.07 5.47 1.30
C GLY A 28 24.88 5.55 -0.22
N MET A 29 23.79 4.95 -0.76
CA MET A 29 23.52 4.85 -2.19
C MET A 29 22.71 6.03 -2.74
N LEU A 30 21.94 6.75 -1.88
CA LEU A 30 21.03 7.80 -2.30
C LEU A 30 21.79 9.04 -2.80
N LYS A 31 21.51 9.44 -4.03
CA LYS A 31 21.98 10.72 -4.62
C LYS A 31 20.98 11.84 -4.35
N ALA A 32 19.70 11.58 -4.56
CA ALA A 32 18.62 12.51 -4.25
C ALA A 32 17.27 11.79 -4.18
N PHE A 33 16.38 12.34 -3.35
CA PHE A 33 14.97 11.95 -3.26
C PHE A 33 14.05 13.12 -3.56
N TRP A 34 13.30 13.01 -4.65
CA TRP A 34 12.38 14.05 -5.08
C TRP A 34 10.93 13.56 -5.01
N SER A 35 10.10 14.29 -4.26
CA SER A 35 8.69 13.92 -4.09
C SER A 35 7.77 15.12 -4.39
N GLY A 36 6.59 14.85 -4.97
CA GLY A 36 5.56 15.87 -5.16
C GLY A 36 4.91 16.34 -3.85
N VAL A 37 5.13 15.61 -2.75
CA VAL A 37 4.59 15.92 -1.41
C VAL A 37 5.72 16.44 -0.51
N PRO A 38 5.48 17.47 0.33
CA PRO A 38 6.47 17.97 1.26
C PRO A 38 6.94 16.91 2.24
N VAL A 39 8.26 16.83 2.41
CA VAL A 39 8.94 16.00 3.42
C VAL A 39 9.89 16.85 4.24
N CYS A 40 10.04 16.56 5.53
CA CYS A 40 10.95 17.24 6.44
C CYS A 40 11.70 16.24 7.31
N THR A 41 12.82 16.63 7.91
CA THR A 41 13.51 15.86 8.93
C THR A 41 12.85 16.07 10.28
N ASP A 42 12.55 17.32 10.62
CA ASP A 42 11.88 17.70 11.85
C ASP A 42 10.87 18.86 11.62
N GLU A 43 10.12 19.20 12.66
CA GLU A 43 9.07 20.23 12.57
C GLU A 43 9.60 21.64 12.37
N SER A 44 10.84 21.93 12.71
CA SER A 44 11.43 23.27 12.57
C SER A 44 11.54 23.69 11.10
N GLU A 45 11.60 22.72 10.19
CA GLU A 45 11.63 22.96 8.75
C GLU A 45 10.25 23.35 8.18
N ILE A 46 9.17 23.11 8.95
CA ILE A 46 7.81 23.42 8.51
C ILE A 46 7.54 24.89 8.74
N SER A 47 7.36 25.65 7.66
CA SER A 47 7.06 27.08 7.76
C SER A 47 5.90 27.35 8.73
N PRO A 48 6.05 28.26 9.71
CA PRO A 48 4.98 28.63 10.63
C PRO A 48 3.75 29.19 9.90
N TRP A 49 3.93 29.76 8.72
CA TRP A 49 2.87 30.32 7.87
C TRP A 49 2.10 29.26 7.05
N LEU A 50 2.57 28.00 7.07
CA LEU A 50 1.86 26.94 6.35
C LEU A 50 0.54 26.65 7.04
N PRO A 51 -0.62 26.63 6.33
CA PRO A 51 -1.91 26.28 6.93
C PRO A 51 -1.85 24.92 7.65
N ARG A 52 -2.55 24.80 8.78
CA ARG A 52 -2.58 23.59 9.63
C ARG A 52 -2.84 22.32 8.82
N TYR A 53 -3.79 22.37 7.92
CA TYR A 53 -4.10 21.26 7.00
C TYR A 53 -2.90 20.72 6.21
N TYR A 54 -1.96 21.58 5.84
CA TYR A 54 -0.74 21.18 5.12
C TYR A 54 0.34 20.70 6.10
N LYS A 55 0.45 21.32 7.28
CA LYS A 55 1.40 20.90 8.31
C LYS A 55 1.18 19.45 8.73
N GLU A 56 -0.09 19.04 8.92
CA GLU A 56 -0.46 17.68 9.29
C GLU A 56 -0.16 16.64 8.20
N ARG A 57 0.15 17.07 6.98
CA ARG A 57 0.46 16.21 5.83
C ARG A 57 1.93 16.17 5.45
N VAL A 58 2.75 17.01 6.03
CA VAL A 58 4.20 16.91 5.89
C VAL A 58 4.67 15.62 6.55
N ARG A 59 5.41 14.80 5.80
CA ARG A 59 5.93 13.54 6.31
C ARG A 59 7.34 13.75 6.87
N ARG A 60 7.58 13.19 8.05
CA ARG A 60 8.93 13.16 8.63
C ARG A 60 9.70 12.01 8.03
N VAL A 61 10.83 12.32 7.42
CA VAL A 61 11.74 11.33 6.83
C VAL A 61 13.15 11.76 7.17
N PRO A 62 13.94 10.95 7.89
CA PRO A 62 15.29 11.31 8.31
C PRO A 62 16.30 11.22 7.16
N ILE A 63 16.02 11.95 6.08
CA ILE A 63 16.92 12.16 4.93
C ILE A 63 17.39 13.61 4.98
N PRO A 64 18.70 13.91 4.89
CA PRO A 64 19.24 15.26 4.90
C PRO A 64 18.60 16.18 3.86
N ARG A 65 18.45 17.46 4.20
CA ARG A 65 17.76 18.44 3.37
C ARG A 65 18.36 18.56 1.97
N GLU A 66 19.67 18.47 1.86
CA GLU A 66 20.43 18.55 0.60
C GLU A 66 20.15 17.40 -0.37
N LEU A 67 19.69 16.25 0.15
CA LEU A 67 19.35 15.08 -0.66
C LEU A 67 17.87 15.01 -1.05
N ARG A 68 17.02 15.91 -0.56
CA ARG A 68 15.58 15.86 -0.83
C ARG A 68 15.07 17.17 -1.45
N HIS A 69 14.11 17.00 -2.36
CA HIS A 69 13.43 18.13 -3.01
C HIS A 69 11.95 17.81 -3.20
N HIS A 70 11.07 18.79 -2.96
CA HIS A 70 9.62 18.62 -3.08
C HIS A 70 8.98 19.78 -3.84
N PRO A 71 8.85 19.68 -5.17
CA PRO A 71 8.18 20.69 -5.98
C PRO A 71 6.66 20.61 -5.78
N SER A 72 6.19 21.09 -4.64
CA SER A 72 4.79 20.96 -4.17
C SER A 72 3.75 21.58 -5.12
N ARG A 73 4.17 22.38 -6.10
CA ARG A 73 3.28 23.02 -7.10
C ARG A 73 2.34 22.03 -7.79
N PHE A 74 2.81 20.81 -8.12
CA PHE A 74 2.01 19.81 -8.81
C PHE A 74 0.89 19.27 -7.92
N GLN A 75 1.19 19.03 -6.64
CA GLN A 75 0.20 18.61 -5.65
C GLN A 75 -0.82 19.73 -5.33
N ILE A 76 -0.35 20.97 -5.27
CA ILE A 76 -1.22 22.13 -5.07
C ILE A 76 -2.18 22.26 -6.25
N LEU A 77 -1.65 22.24 -7.49
CA LEU A 77 -2.46 22.31 -8.71
C LEU A 77 -3.50 21.17 -8.78
N TRP A 78 -3.10 19.94 -8.45
CA TRP A 78 -4.03 18.83 -8.39
C TRP A 78 -5.14 19.06 -7.36
N ARG A 79 -4.80 19.54 -6.17
CA ARG A 79 -5.78 19.78 -5.08
C ARG A 79 -6.75 20.90 -5.41
N VAL A 80 -6.25 21.98 -6.00
CA VAL A 80 -7.11 23.07 -6.49
C VAL A 80 -7.98 22.58 -7.64
N GLY A 81 -7.38 21.89 -8.62
CA GLY A 81 -8.10 21.41 -9.79
C GLY A 81 -9.23 20.43 -9.47
N LYS A 82 -9.04 19.52 -8.50
CA LYS A 82 -10.12 18.58 -8.10
C LYS A 82 -11.33 19.25 -7.45
N SER A 83 -11.18 20.50 -6.99
CA SER A 83 -12.26 21.29 -6.36
C SER A 83 -12.97 22.19 -7.39
N LEU A 84 -12.44 22.29 -8.61
CA LEU A 84 -13.04 23.07 -9.69
C LEU A 84 -13.99 22.18 -10.51
N PRO A 85 -15.04 22.76 -11.13
CA PRO A 85 -15.92 22.05 -12.06
C PRO A 85 -15.20 21.87 -13.41
N LEU A 86 -14.18 21.01 -13.43
CA LEU A 86 -13.44 20.70 -14.65
C LEU A 86 -14.16 19.60 -15.47
N PRO A 87 -14.06 19.62 -16.80
CA PRO A 87 -14.72 18.67 -17.70
C PRO A 87 -14.09 17.25 -17.66
N TYR A 88 -13.21 16.99 -16.71
CA TYR A 88 -12.54 15.69 -16.57
C TYR A 88 -13.03 14.96 -15.34
N GLN A 89 -12.96 13.63 -15.37
CA GLN A 89 -13.05 12.84 -14.16
C GLN A 89 -11.86 13.16 -13.23
N LYS A 90 -12.10 13.17 -11.91
CA LYS A 90 -11.05 13.51 -10.92
C LYS A 90 -9.79 12.62 -11.01
N GLY A 91 -9.98 11.36 -11.43
CA GLY A 91 -8.89 10.43 -11.70
C GLY A 91 -8.01 10.86 -12.87
N ASP A 92 -8.59 11.25 -14.00
CA ASP A 92 -7.85 11.69 -15.18
C ASP A 92 -6.98 12.91 -14.89
N PHE A 93 -7.50 13.85 -14.10
CA PHE A 93 -6.73 15.02 -13.71
C PHE A 93 -5.53 14.66 -12.84
N PHE A 94 -5.66 13.65 -11.97
CA PHE A 94 -4.56 13.12 -11.18
C PHE A 94 -3.45 12.57 -12.08
N PHE A 95 -3.78 11.74 -13.07
CA PHE A 95 -2.81 11.19 -14.02
C PHE A 95 -2.14 12.28 -14.86
N ARG A 96 -2.88 13.30 -15.31
CA ARG A 96 -2.30 14.46 -16.01
C ARG A 96 -1.25 15.18 -15.16
N MET A 97 -1.47 15.30 -13.86
CA MET A 97 -0.50 15.90 -12.94
C MET A 97 0.72 14.99 -12.72
N GLN A 98 0.54 13.66 -12.67
CA GLN A 98 1.65 12.71 -12.63
C GLN A 98 2.51 12.81 -13.90
N HIS A 99 1.89 12.85 -15.09
CA HIS A 99 2.61 13.01 -16.35
C HIS A 99 3.34 14.37 -16.45
N ALA A 100 2.73 15.44 -15.93
CA ALA A 100 3.39 16.75 -15.89
C ALA A 100 4.62 16.76 -14.96
N TYR A 101 4.51 16.03 -13.83
CA TYR A 101 5.61 15.83 -12.90
C TYR A 101 6.72 15.00 -13.54
N ASP A 102 6.38 13.88 -14.18
CA ASP A 102 7.33 13.00 -14.88
C ASP A 102 8.15 13.78 -15.93
N ARG A 103 7.48 14.56 -16.82
CA ARG A 103 8.17 15.42 -17.79
C ARG A 103 9.09 16.45 -17.12
N TRP A 104 8.73 16.94 -15.95
CA TRP A 104 9.59 17.86 -15.21
C TRP A 104 10.81 17.13 -14.63
N ILE A 105 10.65 15.96 -14.04
CA ILE A 105 11.76 15.11 -13.56
C ILE A 105 12.70 14.75 -14.70
N ALA A 106 12.19 14.34 -15.86
CA ALA A 106 13.00 14.00 -17.05
C ALA A 106 14.00 15.11 -17.43
N ARG A 107 13.59 16.37 -17.30
CA ARG A 107 14.50 17.51 -17.54
C ARG A 107 15.62 17.58 -16.50
N GLN A 108 15.34 17.21 -15.26
CA GLN A 108 16.31 17.25 -14.18
C GLN A 108 17.33 16.11 -14.28
N ILE A 109 16.91 14.93 -14.74
CA ILE A 109 17.77 13.74 -14.92
C ILE A 109 18.98 14.09 -15.81
N ARG A 110 18.79 14.88 -16.85
CA ARG A 110 19.87 15.33 -17.76
C ARG A 110 20.94 16.14 -17.05
N THR A 111 20.58 16.87 -16.00
CA THR A 111 21.50 17.70 -15.20
C THR A 111 22.10 16.92 -14.04
N ILE A 112 21.28 16.14 -13.31
CA ILE A 112 21.70 15.36 -12.13
C ILE A 112 22.62 14.20 -12.54
N ARG A 113 22.37 13.58 -13.73
CA ARG A 113 23.10 12.45 -14.28
C ARG A 113 23.34 11.33 -13.26
N PRO A 114 22.29 10.74 -12.68
CA PRO A 114 22.42 9.60 -11.77
C PRO A 114 22.85 8.35 -12.54
N LYS A 115 23.43 7.36 -11.85
CA LYS A 115 23.69 6.03 -12.43
C LYS A 115 22.44 5.15 -12.45
N VAL A 116 21.58 5.33 -11.45
CA VAL A 116 20.32 4.59 -11.30
C VAL A 116 19.19 5.58 -11.06
N VAL A 117 18.07 5.35 -11.70
CA VAL A 117 16.83 6.10 -11.50
C VAL A 117 15.75 5.15 -11.02
N VAL A 118 15.19 5.42 -9.85
CA VAL A 118 13.97 4.79 -9.35
C VAL A 118 12.82 5.74 -9.58
N ALA A 119 11.82 5.30 -10.33
CA ALA A 119 10.59 6.07 -10.55
C ALA A 119 9.36 5.20 -10.30
N TYR A 120 8.27 5.86 -9.92
CA TYR A 120 7.02 5.20 -9.55
C TYR A 120 6.10 5.06 -10.76
N GLU A 121 5.37 3.96 -10.84
CA GLU A 121 4.43 3.67 -11.94
C GLU A 121 3.49 4.86 -12.24
N SER A 122 3.16 5.04 -13.50
CA SER A 122 2.36 6.16 -14.04
C SER A 122 3.03 7.54 -13.93
N ALA A 123 4.32 7.60 -13.52
CA ALA A 123 5.14 8.80 -13.47
C ALA A 123 6.62 8.50 -13.76
N ALA A 124 6.90 7.55 -14.66
CA ALA A 124 8.24 7.06 -14.95
C ALA A 124 8.65 7.17 -16.42
N LEU A 125 7.71 7.25 -17.37
CA LEU A 125 7.99 7.12 -18.80
C LEU A 125 9.03 8.12 -19.31
N GLU A 126 8.78 9.41 -19.17
CA GLU A 126 9.69 10.44 -19.67
C GLU A 126 11.00 10.49 -18.85
N THR A 127 10.90 10.19 -17.56
CA THR A 127 12.05 10.03 -16.66
C THR A 127 12.94 8.89 -17.13
N PHE A 128 12.39 7.73 -17.49
CA PHE A 128 13.14 6.57 -17.98
C PHE A 128 13.73 6.83 -19.37
N ARG A 129 12.99 7.45 -20.28
CA ARG A 129 13.55 7.88 -21.58
C ARG A 129 14.78 8.78 -21.40
N ALA A 130 14.71 9.75 -20.47
CA ALA A 130 15.84 10.61 -20.17
C ALA A 130 17.00 9.87 -19.47
N ALA A 131 16.69 8.90 -18.60
CA ALA A 131 17.66 8.05 -17.91
C ALA A 131 18.41 7.15 -18.89
N LYS A 132 17.70 6.47 -19.78
CA LYS A 132 18.29 5.63 -20.85
C LYS A 132 19.20 6.44 -21.78
N ALA A 133 18.82 7.66 -22.12
CA ALA A 133 19.63 8.55 -22.96
C ALA A 133 21.00 8.93 -22.34
N ILE A 134 21.18 8.78 -21.02
CA ILE A 134 22.46 8.98 -20.32
C ILE A 134 23.11 7.68 -19.84
N GLY A 135 22.56 6.52 -20.21
CA GLY A 135 23.07 5.19 -19.83
C GLY A 135 22.78 4.80 -18.38
N ALA A 136 21.74 5.38 -17.77
CA ALA A 136 21.36 5.05 -16.40
C ALA A 136 20.46 3.81 -16.36
N THR A 137 20.58 3.00 -15.30
CA THR A 137 19.68 1.87 -14.98
C THR A 137 18.33 2.41 -14.49
N CYS A 138 17.24 1.84 -15.00
CA CYS A 138 15.87 2.22 -14.68
C CYS A 138 15.20 1.18 -13.77
N VAL A 139 14.78 1.58 -12.58
CA VAL A 139 14.05 0.73 -11.63
C VAL A 139 12.63 1.27 -11.48
N LEU A 140 11.64 0.48 -11.86
CA LEU A 140 10.23 0.81 -11.70
C LEU A 140 9.74 0.36 -10.33
N ASP A 141 9.25 1.27 -9.51
CA ASP A 141 8.53 0.96 -8.27
C ASP A 141 7.03 0.84 -8.60
N ALA A 142 6.54 -0.39 -8.67
CA ALA A 142 5.20 -0.76 -9.14
C ALA A 142 4.40 -1.49 -8.05
N PRO A 143 3.78 -0.77 -7.11
CA PRO A 143 3.03 -1.37 -6.00
C PRO A 143 1.64 -1.86 -6.40
N SER A 144 1.19 -1.62 -7.63
CA SER A 144 -0.08 -2.12 -8.15
C SER A 144 0.10 -3.47 -8.85
N LEU A 145 -1.01 -4.16 -9.12
CA LEU A 145 -1.03 -5.23 -10.10
C LEU A 145 -0.81 -4.67 -11.52
N HIS A 146 -0.33 -5.50 -12.42
CA HIS A 146 -0.35 -5.18 -13.85
C HIS A 146 -1.77 -4.79 -14.27
N HIS A 147 -1.93 -3.73 -15.08
CA HIS A 147 -3.25 -3.17 -15.35
C HIS A 147 -4.22 -4.16 -15.99
N VAL A 148 -3.72 -5.06 -16.85
CA VAL A 148 -4.54 -6.12 -17.46
C VAL A 148 -5.08 -7.08 -16.39
N ALA A 149 -4.24 -7.53 -15.46
CA ALA A 149 -4.67 -8.40 -14.36
C ALA A 149 -5.69 -7.69 -13.45
N GLY A 150 -5.50 -6.40 -13.20
CA GLY A 150 -6.46 -5.58 -12.42
C GLY A 150 -7.84 -5.52 -13.10
N GLU A 151 -7.90 -5.37 -14.42
CA GLU A 151 -9.16 -5.35 -15.17
C GLU A 151 -9.87 -6.71 -15.22
N GLN A 152 -9.10 -7.81 -15.23
CA GLN A 152 -9.66 -9.17 -15.20
C GLN A 152 -10.33 -9.49 -13.85
N LEU A 153 -9.80 -8.94 -12.76
CA LEU A 153 -10.30 -9.18 -11.41
C LEU A 153 -11.50 -8.32 -11.04
N MET A 154 -11.65 -7.16 -11.66
CA MET A 154 -12.76 -6.24 -11.43
C MET A 154 -13.05 -5.40 -12.68
N GLU A 155 -14.32 -5.08 -12.89
CA GLU A 155 -14.69 -4.01 -13.81
C GLU A 155 -14.16 -2.67 -13.29
N ILE A 156 -13.08 -2.18 -13.90
CA ILE A 156 -12.55 -0.85 -13.64
C ILE A 156 -13.23 0.13 -14.58
N PRO A 157 -13.93 1.16 -14.07
CA PRO A 157 -14.56 2.15 -14.95
C PRO A 157 -13.52 2.79 -15.88
N ARG A 158 -13.68 2.61 -17.18
CA ARG A 158 -12.81 3.20 -18.18
C ARG A 158 -13.24 4.63 -18.46
N THR A 159 -12.25 5.50 -18.61
CA THR A 159 -12.41 6.88 -19.09
C THR A 159 -11.82 6.99 -20.50
N PRO A 160 -12.12 8.05 -21.24
CA PRO A 160 -11.45 8.29 -22.52
C PRO A 160 -9.92 8.38 -22.43
N PHE A 161 -9.38 8.62 -21.24
CA PHE A 161 -7.94 8.73 -20.97
C PHE A 161 -7.28 7.40 -20.56
N THR A 162 -8.06 6.39 -20.22
CA THR A 162 -7.58 5.06 -19.78
C THR A 162 -6.60 4.42 -20.80
N PRO A 163 -6.85 4.42 -22.12
CA PRO A 163 -5.90 3.84 -23.07
C PRO A 163 -4.52 4.51 -23.06
N GLU A 164 -4.47 5.83 -22.86
CA GLU A 164 -3.20 6.55 -22.77
C GLU A 164 -2.41 6.15 -21.48
N ILE A 165 -3.13 5.99 -20.35
CA ILE A 165 -2.52 5.54 -19.10
C ILE A 165 -1.93 4.14 -19.25
N TYR A 166 -2.65 3.21 -19.87
CA TYR A 166 -2.20 1.83 -20.05
C TYR A 166 -1.00 1.75 -20.98
N ARG A 167 -1.05 2.41 -22.12
CA ARG A 167 0.09 2.52 -23.04
C ARG A 167 1.32 3.08 -22.33
N GLN A 168 1.17 4.11 -21.50
CA GLN A 168 2.29 4.66 -20.74
C GLN A 168 2.86 3.64 -19.75
N ARG A 169 2.01 2.89 -19.04
CA ARG A 169 2.46 1.85 -18.10
C ARG A 169 3.20 0.71 -18.83
N ASP A 170 2.73 0.30 -20.00
CA ASP A 170 3.40 -0.72 -20.81
C ASP A 170 4.80 -0.23 -21.23
N GLU A 171 4.92 1.01 -21.69
CA GLU A 171 6.21 1.59 -22.06
C GLU A 171 7.15 1.78 -20.83
N GLU A 172 6.60 2.09 -19.65
CA GLU A 172 7.36 2.15 -18.39
C GLU A 172 7.95 0.77 -18.04
N VAL A 173 7.15 -0.29 -18.16
CA VAL A 173 7.54 -1.69 -17.94
C VAL A 173 8.63 -2.13 -18.96
N GLU A 174 8.46 -1.78 -20.23
CA GLU A 174 9.44 -2.07 -21.28
C GLU A 174 10.79 -1.43 -21.00
N LEU A 175 10.82 -0.14 -20.63
CA LEU A 175 12.02 0.64 -20.35
C LEU A 175 12.70 0.25 -19.03
N ALA A 176 11.99 -0.35 -18.08
CA ALA A 176 12.56 -0.74 -16.80
C ALA A 176 13.58 -1.88 -16.97
N ASP A 177 14.70 -1.80 -16.25
CA ASP A 177 15.67 -2.88 -16.10
C ASP A 177 15.30 -3.80 -14.94
N LEU A 178 14.64 -3.24 -13.91
CA LEU A 178 14.09 -3.95 -12.75
C LEU A 178 12.74 -3.36 -12.37
N ILE A 179 11.78 -4.20 -12.00
CA ILE A 179 10.45 -3.83 -11.50
C ILE A 179 10.33 -4.35 -10.07
N LEU A 180 10.15 -3.44 -9.12
CA LEU A 180 9.89 -3.76 -7.73
C LEU A 180 8.37 -3.79 -7.49
N THR A 181 7.85 -4.92 -7.07
CA THR A 181 6.43 -5.07 -6.73
C THR A 181 6.27 -5.26 -5.23
N CYS A 182 5.09 -4.94 -4.69
CA CYS A 182 4.87 -4.97 -3.24
C CYS A 182 4.54 -6.37 -2.68
N SER A 183 4.35 -7.38 -3.53
CA SER A 183 4.03 -8.75 -3.13
C SER A 183 4.33 -9.75 -4.26
N PRO A 184 4.44 -11.08 -3.96
CA PRO A 184 4.47 -12.11 -4.98
C PRO A 184 3.24 -12.06 -5.90
N LEU A 185 2.03 -11.88 -5.35
CA LEU A 185 0.81 -11.74 -6.15
C LEU A 185 0.91 -10.60 -7.18
N ALA A 186 1.49 -9.48 -6.78
CA ALA A 186 1.73 -8.38 -7.71
C ALA A 186 2.82 -8.75 -8.74
N ALA A 187 3.89 -9.44 -8.34
CA ALA A 187 4.93 -9.92 -9.24
C ALA A 187 4.37 -10.88 -10.30
N ASP A 188 3.60 -11.88 -9.86
CA ASP A 188 2.95 -12.87 -10.73
C ASP A 188 2.07 -12.15 -11.77
N SER A 189 1.36 -11.08 -11.39
CA SER A 189 0.54 -10.33 -12.33
C SER A 189 1.31 -9.70 -13.49
N TYR A 190 2.59 -9.35 -13.30
CA TYR A 190 3.47 -8.88 -14.36
C TYR A 190 3.99 -10.02 -15.22
N THR A 191 4.45 -11.10 -14.61
CA THR A 191 4.99 -12.27 -15.34
C THR A 191 3.91 -12.99 -16.15
N ASP A 192 2.71 -13.13 -15.63
CA ASP A 192 1.56 -13.70 -16.33
C ASP A 192 1.11 -12.85 -17.55
N ASN A 193 1.49 -11.58 -17.57
CA ASN A 193 1.25 -10.66 -18.69
C ASN A 193 2.52 -10.43 -19.55
N GLY A 194 3.47 -11.38 -19.53
CA GLY A 194 4.58 -11.44 -20.46
C GLY A 194 5.82 -10.66 -20.07
N VAL A 195 5.90 -10.11 -18.85
CA VAL A 195 7.13 -9.48 -18.37
C VAL A 195 8.12 -10.57 -17.94
N PRO A 196 9.38 -10.54 -18.39
CA PRO A 196 10.38 -11.54 -18.01
C PRO A 196 10.58 -11.64 -16.50
N PRO A 197 10.53 -12.86 -15.92
CA PRO A 197 10.60 -13.03 -14.46
C PRO A 197 11.87 -12.44 -13.82
N GLU A 198 12.99 -12.44 -14.54
CA GLU A 198 14.25 -11.86 -14.06
C GLU A 198 14.20 -10.33 -13.88
N LYS A 199 13.26 -9.65 -14.55
CA LYS A 199 13.01 -8.21 -14.38
C LYS A 199 12.12 -7.89 -13.17
N VAL A 200 11.37 -8.86 -12.62
CA VAL A 200 10.36 -8.60 -11.59
C VAL A 200 10.86 -9.12 -10.24
N PHE A 201 10.82 -8.27 -9.23
CA PHE A 201 11.24 -8.63 -7.88
C PHE A 201 10.19 -8.23 -6.85
N PRO A 202 9.61 -9.20 -6.12
CA PRO A 202 8.66 -8.92 -5.04
C PRO A 202 9.39 -8.40 -3.80
N LEU A 203 9.12 -7.16 -3.44
CA LEU A 203 9.68 -6.48 -2.29
C LEU A 203 8.56 -6.15 -1.29
N LEU A 204 8.23 -7.12 -0.43
CA LEU A 204 7.12 -6.99 0.51
C LEU A 204 7.27 -5.75 1.39
N LEU A 205 6.19 -4.98 1.51
CA LEU A 205 6.15 -3.78 2.34
C LEU A 205 6.24 -4.13 3.83
N GLY A 206 6.52 -3.13 4.64
CA GLY A 206 6.56 -3.24 6.09
C GLY A 206 5.46 -2.42 6.76
N ALA A 207 5.23 -2.69 8.04
CA ALA A 207 4.43 -1.84 8.92
C ALA A 207 5.31 -1.22 10.00
N GLU A 208 4.83 -0.14 10.60
CA GLU A 208 5.39 0.38 11.83
C GLU A 208 4.99 -0.54 12.98
N LEU A 209 5.93 -0.93 13.81
CA LEU A 209 5.56 -1.57 15.06
C LEU A 209 5.07 -0.49 16.04
N PRO A 210 3.98 -0.72 16.76
CA PRO A 210 3.54 0.20 17.81
C PRO A 210 4.70 0.49 18.78
N THR A 211 4.97 1.76 19.06
CA THR A 211 6.01 2.19 20.01
C THR A 211 5.67 1.76 21.43
N ASP A 212 4.40 1.76 21.74
CA ASP A 212 3.89 1.26 23.00
C ASP A 212 3.47 -0.20 22.82
N ARG A 213 3.74 -1.00 23.84
CA ARG A 213 3.28 -2.39 23.85
C ARG A 213 1.76 -2.37 23.60
N PRO A 214 1.26 -3.17 22.63
CA PRO A 214 -0.19 -3.25 22.42
C PRO A 214 -0.89 -3.45 23.75
N PRO A 215 -2.02 -2.78 24.02
CA PRO A 215 -2.74 -2.99 25.27
C PRO A 215 -2.99 -4.47 25.47
N PRO A 216 -2.96 -4.96 26.72
CA PRO A 216 -3.28 -6.36 26.99
C PRO A 216 -4.59 -6.72 26.31
N PHE A 217 -4.59 -7.85 25.61
CA PHE A 217 -5.79 -8.31 24.94
C PHE A 217 -6.91 -8.53 25.97
N THR A 218 -8.01 -7.82 25.82
CA THR A 218 -9.20 -8.03 26.63
C THR A 218 -10.00 -9.16 26.03
N VAL A 219 -10.29 -10.19 26.83
CA VAL A 219 -11.17 -11.28 26.42
C VAL A 219 -12.60 -10.76 26.36
N HIS A 220 -13.19 -10.84 25.17
CA HIS A 220 -14.58 -10.48 24.95
C HIS A 220 -15.51 -11.69 25.08
N GLU A 221 -16.76 -11.47 25.49
CA GLU A 221 -17.77 -12.53 25.56
C GLU A 221 -18.12 -13.09 24.17
N LYS A 222 -18.15 -12.20 23.18
CA LYS A 222 -18.40 -12.55 21.76
C LYS A 222 -17.11 -12.35 20.95
N PRO A 223 -16.87 -13.19 19.92
CA PRO A 223 -15.76 -12.98 19.01
C PRO A 223 -15.90 -11.62 18.32
N ARG A 224 -14.82 -10.84 18.32
CA ARG A 224 -14.77 -9.50 17.71
C ARG A 224 -13.97 -9.53 16.43
N PHE A 225 -14.66 -9.28 15.33
CA PHE A 225 -14.06 -9.11 14.01
C PHE A 225 -13.93 -7.63 13.66
N VAL A 226 -12.89 -7.28 12.92
CA VAL A 226 -12.68 -5.92 12.45
C VAL A 226 -12.38 -5.90 10.96
N PHE A 227 -12.98 -4.97 10.23
CA PHE A 227 -12.57 -4.57 8.88
C PHE A 227 -11.97 -3.17 8.98
N ALA A 228 -10.79 -2.96 8.38
CA ALA A 228 -10.17 -1.64 8.34
C ALA A 228 -9.74 -1.28 6.91
N GLY A 229 -10.28 -0.17 6.40
CA GLY A 229 -10.00 0.31 5.05
C GLY A 229 -11.16 1.06 4.42
N VAL A 230 -11.04 1.38 3.13
CA VAL A 230 -12.14 1.99 2.37
C VAL A 230 -13.16 0.91 2.01
N MET A 231 -14.39 1.05 2.50
CA MET A 231 -15.50 0.15 2.17
C MET A 231 -15.80 0.19 0.67
N SER A 232 -15.58 -0.92 0.00
CA SER A 232 -15.75 -1.07 -1.45
C SER A 232 -15.96 -2.53 -1.84
N TYR A 233 -16.52 -2.76 -3.02
CA TYR A 233 -16.65 -4.10 -3.62
C TYR A 233 -15.29 -4.76 -3.86
N ARG A 234 -14.26 -3.99 -4.21
CA ARG A 234 -12.89 -4.47 -4.35
C ARG A 234 -12.38 -5.12 -3.06
N LYS A 235 -12.72 -4.58 -1.91
CA LYS A 235 -12.37 -5.13 -0.60
C LYS A 235 -13.40 -6.13 -0.05
N SER A 236 -14.34 -6.54 -0.90
CA SER A 236 -15.36 -7.57 -0.60
C SER A 236 -16.20 -7.26 0.64
N VAL A 237 -16.52 -6.00 0.89
CA VAL A 237 -17.38 -5.62 2.01
C VAL A 237 -18.78 -6.24 1.88
N ASP A 238 -19.28 -6.39 0.66
CA ASP A 238 -20.51 -7.11 0.33
C ASP A 238 -20.46 -8.58 0.78
N LEU A 239 -19.35 -9.28 0.58
CA LEU A 239 -19.17 -10.67 1.03
C LEU A 239 -19.08 -10.75 2.56
N ILE A 240 -18.44 -9.77 3.22
CA ILE A 240 -18.43 -9.69 4.69
C ILE A 240 -19.85 -9.52 5.21
N ILE A 241 -20.63 -8.60 4.64
CA ILE A 241 -22.03 -8.38 5.02
C ILE A 241 -22.85 -9.68 4.87
N ASP A 242 -22.69 -10.39 3.76
CA ASP A 242 -23.39 -11.65 3.52
C ASP A 242 -23.03 -12.72 4.56
N ALA A 243 -21.75 -12.92 4.82
CA ALA A 243 -21.28 -13.89 5.80
C ALA A 243 -21.84 -13.62 7.20
N PHE A 244 -21.82 -12.37 7.66
CA PHE A 244 -22.31 -12.02 8.99
C PHE A 244 -23.84 -11.98 9.08
N ARG A 245 -24.55 -11.71 7.98
CA ARG A 245 -26.03 -11.89 7.92
C ARG A 245 -26.41 -13.36 8.13
N ARG A 246 -25.67 -14.29 7.54
CA ARG A 246 -25.87 -15.73 7.73
C ARG A 246 -25.55 -16.16 9.16
N LEU A 247 -24.45 -15.66 9.77
CA LEU A 247 -24.17 -15.91 11.20
C LEU A 247 -25.31 -15.43 12.11
N HIS A 248 -25.86 -14.25 11.81
CA HIS A 248 -27.00 -13.71 12.58
C HIS A 248 -28.24 -14.59 12.45
N GLN A 249 -28.54 -15.09 11.26
CA GLN A 249 -29.65 -16.01 11.02
C GLN A 249 -29.48 -17.35 11.78
N GLU A 250 -28.23 -17.83 11.91
CA GLU A 250 -27.88 -19.01 12.71
C GLU A 250 -27.77 -18.73 14.21
N GLN A 251 -28.03 -17.53 14.66
CA GLN A 251 -27.90 -17.07 16.05
C GLN A 251 -26.47 -17.26 16.63
N ILE A 252 -25.44 -17.29 15.79
CA ILE A 252 -24.04 -17.34 16.23
C ILE A 252 -23.64 -15.95 16.71
N PRO A 253 -23.17 -15.80 17.97
CA PRO A 253 -22.82 -14.50 18.52
C PRO A 253 -21.54 -13.93 17.88
N TYR A 254 -21.52 -12.63 17.62
CA TYR A 254 -20.36 -11.90 17.14
C TYR A 254 -20.44 -10.40 17.46
N GLU A 255 -19.32 -9.72 17.37
CA GLU A 255 -19.20 -8.26 17.19
C GLU A 255 -18.43 -7.99 15.90
N LEU A 256 -18.91 -7.07 15.08
CA LEU A 256 -18.26 -6.69 13.83
C LEU A 256 -18.04 -5.18 13.80
N HIS A 257 -16.79 -4.77 13.62
CA HIS A 257 -16.40 -3.37 13.63
C HIS A 257 -15.81 -2.95 12.28
N PHE A 258 -16.37 -1.89 11.67
CA PHE A 258 -15.84 -1.31 10.45
C PHE A 258 -15.13 0.02 10.76
N VAL A 259 -13.90 0.18 10.27
CA VAL A 259 -13.12 1.41 10.39
C VAL A 259 -12.64 1.86 9.02
N GLY A 260 -12.94 3.11 8.64
CA GLY A 260 -12.37 3.66 7.40
C GLY A 260 -13.31 4.53 6.58
N GLY A 261 -12.90 4.79 5.35
CA GLY A 261 -13.69 5.56 4.40
C GLY A 261 -14.79 4.76 3.73
N VAL A 262 -15.70 5.45 3.06
CA VAL A 262 -16.82 4.88 2.32
C VAL A 262 -16.70 5.28 0.86
N ALA A 263 -16.52 4.30 -0.03
CA ALA A 263 -16.54 4.53 -1.47
C ALA A 263 -17.96 4.41 -2.05
N PHE A 264 -18.80 3.56 -1.44
CA PHE A 264 -20.14 3.25 -1.88
C PHE A 264 -21.10 3.40 -0.71
N PRO A 265 -21.94 4.45 -0.68
CA PRO A 265 -22.88 4.73 0.43
C PRO A 265 -23.80 3.57 0.75
N GLU A 266 -24.25 2.83 -0.26
CA GLU A 266 -25.13 1.66 -0.12
C GLU A 266 -24.49 0.51 0.70
N LEU A 267 -23.17 0.37 0.67
CA LEU A 267 -22.48 -0.60 1.53
C LEU A 267 -22.54 -0.17 2.99
N LEU A 268 -22.42 1.12 3.28
CA LEU A 268 -22.53 1.63 4.64
C LEU A 268 -23.94 1.40 5.19
N GLU A 269 -24.98 1.66 4.41
CA GLU A 269 -26.37 1.41 4.79
C GLU A 269 -26.58 -0.05 5.18
N GLN A 270 -26.06 -0.98 4.36
CA GLN A 270 -26.15 -2.41 4.65
C GLN A 270 -25.35 -2.80 5.90
N VAL A 271 -24.16 -2.25 6.11
CA VAL A 271 -23.35 -2.45 7.30
C VAL A 271 -24.10 -1.99 8.55
N MET A 272 -24.71 -0.81 8.51
CA MET A 272 -25.46 -0.26 9.65
C MET A 272 -26.75 -0.99 9.95
N ALA A 273 -27.33 -1.66 8.96
CA ALA A 273 -28.53 -2.50 9.14
C ALA A 273 -28.21 -3.90 9.71
N LEU A 274 -26.92 -4.29 9.77
CA LEU A 274 -26.50 -5.59 10.24
C LEU A 274 -26.38 -5.59 11.78
N PRO A 275 -27.13 -6.45 12.52
CA PRO A 275 -27.04 -6.52 13.98
C PRO A 275 -25.62 -6.83 14.48
N GLY A 276 -25.26 -6.30 15.66
CA GLY A 276 -23.93 -6.52 16.25
C GLY A 276 -22.77 -5.81 15.52
N THR A 277 -23.09 -4.86 14.61
CA THR A 277 -22.13 -4.14 13.81
C THR A 277 -22.00 -2.69 14.26
N THR A 278 -20.78 -2.17 14.20
CA THR A 278 -20.46 -0.75 14.46
C THR A 278 -19.59 -0.21 13.32
N TYR A 279 -19.67 1.10 13.10
CA TYR A 279 -18.87 1.82 12.12
C TYR A 279 -18.19 3.03 12.71
N GLN A 280 -16.94 3.24 12.33
CA GLN A 280 -16.15 4.42 12.67
C GLN A 280 -15.46 4.95 11.39
N PRO A 281 -15.51 6.27 11.13
CA PRO A 281 -14.72 6.88 10.04
C PRO A 281 -13.23 6.64 10.20
N SER A 282 -12.46 6.99 9.16
CA SER A 282 -10.99 6.89 9.19
C SER A 282 -10.40 7.60 10.41
N VAL A 283 -9.53 6.90 11.11
CA VAL A 283 -8.88 7.36 12.34
C VAL A 283 -7.37 7.53 12.13
N PRO A 284 -6.67 8.28 12.99
CA PRO A 284 -5.22 8.29 13.03
C PRO A 284 -4.63 6.89 13.28
N GLN A 285 -3.43 6.65 12.76
CA GLN A 285 -2.78 5.32 12.81
C GLN A 285 -2.64 4.76 14.25
N ALA A 286 -2.27 5.60 15.22
CA ALA A 286 -2.18 5.17 16.62
C ALA A 286 -3.51 4.64 17.18
N GLN A 287 -4.63 5.28 16.81
CA GLN A 287 -5.97 4.82 17.19
C GLN A 287 -6.35 3.54 16.44
N LEU A 288 -5.95 3.41 15.17
CA LEU A 288 -6.16 2.17 14.40
C LEU A 288 -5.47 0.99 15.07
N TYR A 289 -4.22 1.14 15.52
CA TYR A 289 -3.53 0.08 16.25
C TYR A 289 -4.29 -0.35 17.52
N SER A 290 -4.87 0.61 18.25
CA SER A 290 -5.69 0.29 19.43
C SER A 290 -6.96 -0.49 19.08
N VAL A 291 -7.63 -0.11 18.00
CA VAL A 291 -8.81 -0.83 17.49
C VAL A 291 -8.44 -2.25 17.07
N LEU A 292 -7.35 -2.40 16.30
CA LEU A 292 -6.86 -3.69 15.85
C LEU A 292 -6.50 -4.59 17.05
N ALA A 293 -5.75 -4.07 18.03
CA ALA A 293 -5.35 -4.83 19.23
C ALA A 293 -6.56 -5.37 20.02
N GLY A 294 -7.68 -4.66 19.99
CA GLY A 294 -8.93 -5.05 20.66
C GLY A 294 -9.78 -6.06 19.89
N ALA A 295 -9.38 -6.49 18.70
CA ALA A 295 -10.11 -7.47 17.89
C ALA A 295 -9.53 -8.89 18.03
N ASP A 296 -10.35 -9.90 17.76
CA ASP A 296 -9.93 -11.30 17.67
C ASP A 296 -9.39 -11.64 16.28
N CYS A 297 -9.93 -11.01 15.21
CA CYS A 297 -9.52 -11.24 13.82
C CYS A 297 -9.77 -10.02 12.94
N LEU A 298 -8.78 -9.67 12.11
CA LEU A 298 -8.95 -8.74 10.98
C LEU A 298 -9.55 -9.49 9.79
N LEU A 299 -10.52 -8.86 9.10
CA LEU A 299 -11.10 -9.35 7.85
C LEU A 299 -10.62 -8.48 6.68
N LEU A 300 -9.90 -9.08 5.72
CA LEU A 300 -9.54 -8.45 4.45
C LEU A 300 -9.66 -9.45 3.28
N PRO A 301 -10.87 -9.98 3.00
CA PRO A 301 -11.10 -10.97 1.96
C PRO A 301 -11.22 -10.30 0.57
N SER A 302 -10.29 -9.39 0.24
CA SER A 302 -10.37 -8.56 -0.96
C SER A 302 -10.49 -9.40 -2.23
N ARG A 303 -11.30 -8.96 -3.21
CA ARG A 303 -11.31 -9.51 -4.58
C ARG A 303 -9.97 -9.29 -5.25
N PHE A 304 -9.31 -8.17 -4.95
CA PHE A 304 -7.87 -8.03 -5.09
C PHE A 304 -7.33 -6.90 -4.19
N ASP A 305 -6.13 -7.09 -3.68
CA ASP A 305 -5.34 -6.05 -3.03
C ASP A 305 -3.86 -6.37 -3.26
N SER A 306 -3.12 -5.46 -3.89
CA SER A 306 -1.72 -5.69 -4.26
C SER A 306 -0.84 -6.04 -3.06
N PHE A 307 -1.15 -5.50 -1.88
CA PHE A 307 -0.51 -5.89 -0.63
C PHE A 307 -1.52 -6.08 0.51
N GLY A 308 -2.23 -5.02 0.92
CA GLY A 308 -3.09 -5.03 2.09
C GLY A 308 -2.34 -4.63 3.37
N MET A 309 -1.79 -3.41 3.38
CA MET A 309 -1.00 -2.86 4.50
C MET A 309 -1.58 -3.12 5.89
N VAL A 310 -2.91 -3.04 6.02
CA VAL A 310 -3.59 -3.23 7.29
C VAL A 310 -3.40 -4.63 7.88
N VAL A 311 -3.04 -5.64 7.07
CA VAL A 311 -2.71 -6.98 7.56
C VAL A 311 -1.44 -6.96 8.39
N ALA A 312 -0.38 -6.32 7.90
CA ALA A 312 0.86 -6.16 8.65
C ALA A 312 0.66 -5.30 9.92
N GLU A 313 -0.16 -4.24 9.84
CA GLU A 313 -0.55 -3.39 10.98
C GLU A 313 -1.36 -4.18 12.02
N SER A 314 -2.26 -5.04 11.58
CA SER A 314 -3.05 -5.93 12.45
C SER A 314 -2.16 -6.92 13.20
N MET A 315 -1.26 -7.60 12.48
CA MET A 315 -0.31 -8.54 13.08
C MET A 315 0.65 -7.85 14.03
N ALA A 316 1.09 -6.62 13.74
CA ALA A 316 1.88 -5.79 14.64
C ALA A 316 1.12 -5.43 15.93
N SER A 317 -0.20 -5.36 15.87
CA SER A 317 -1.10 -5.20 17.03
C SER A 317 -1.43 -6.51 17.75
N GLY A 318 -0.90 -7.63 17.27
CA GLY A 318 -1.18 -8.98 17.80
C GLY A 318 -2.51 -9.56 17.34
N THR A 319 -3.10 -9.06 16.29
CA THR A 319 -4.38 -9.56 15.78
C THR A 319 -4.18 -10.31 14.47
N PRO A 320 -4.48 -11.62 14.42
CA PRO A 320 -4.40 -12.43 13.22
C PRO A 320 -5.37 -11.92 12.14
N ALA A 321 -5.11 -12.25 10.90
CA ALA A 321 -5.91 -11.80 9.78
C ALA A 321 -6.50 -12.97 8.97
N LEU A 322 -7.75 -12.80 8.54
CA LEU A 322 -8.38 -13.59 7.51
C LEU A 322 -8.32 -12.79 6.20
N VAL A 323 -7.56 -13.28 5.25
CA VAL A 323 -7.37 -12.64 3.94
C VAL A 323 -7.81 -13.55 2.80
N SER A 324 -7.92 -13.00 1.60
CA SER A 324 -8.18 -13.80 0.41
C SER A 324 -6.90 -14.27 -0.28
N THR A 325 -7.02 -15.28 -1.15
CA THR A 325 -5.98 -15.69 -2.12
C THR A 325 -5.58 -14.55 -3.06
N GLN A 326 -6.42 -13.53 -3.21
CA GLN A 326 -6.19 -12.33 -4.03
C GLN A 326 -5.70 -11.10 -3.22
N THR A 327 -5.18 -11.32 -2.01
CA THR A 327 -4.57 -10.29 -1.17
C THR A 327 -3.07 -10.56 -1.07
N GLY A 328 -2.22 -9.61 -1.48
CA GLY A 328 -0.77 -9.79 -1.52
C GLY A 328 -0.13 -10.10 -0.16
N ALA A 329 -0.73 -9.60 0.94
CA ALA A 329 -0.29 -9.90 2.29
C ALA A 329 -0.53 -11.38 2.71
N LYS A 330 -1.21 -12.21 1.91
CA LYS A 330 -1.25 -13.67 2.14
C LYS A 330 0.16 -14.26 2.28
N ALA A 331 1.14 -13.68 1.57
CA ALA A 331 2.53 -14.09 1.66
C ALA A 331 3.12 -14.00 3.08
N ILE A 332 2.57 -13.14 3.95
CA ILE A 332 2.94 -13.09 5.37
C ILE A 332 2.46 -14.35 6.08
N ILE A 333 1.19 -14.73 5.85
CA ILE A 333 0.56 -15.90 6.48
C ILE A 333 1.20 -17.20 5.99
N GLU A 334 1.48 -17.28 4.68
CA GLU A 334 2.13 -18.43 4.05
C GLU A 334 3.55 -18.65 4.60
N LYS A 335 4.29 -17.56 4.84
CA LYS A 335 5.62 -17.61 5.46
C LYS A 335 5.57 -17.94 6.96
N HIS A 336 4.49 -17.56 7.64
CA HIS A 336 4.30 -17.75 9.08
C HIS A 336 2.99 -18.51 9.37
N PRO A 337 2.94 -19.82 9.16
CA PRO A 337 1.74 -20.62 9.41
C PRO A 337 1.19 -20.42 10.83
N GLY A 338 -0.13 -20.33 10.93
CA GLY A 338 -0.83 -20.08 12.17
C GLY A 338 -0.93 -18.60 12.57
N SER A 339 -0.44 -17.65 11.76
CA SER A 339 -0.59 -16.21 12.00
C SER A 339 -1.90 -15.63 11.44
N GLY A 340 -2.68 -16.43 10.70
CA GLY A 340 -3.93 -16.04 10.07
C GLY A 340 -4.46 -17.12 9.14
N TRP A 341 -5.45 -16.76 8.32
CA TRP A 341 -6.15 -17.66 7.40
C TRP A 341 -6.22 -17.07 6.00
N VAL A 342 -6.20 -17.94 5.00
CA VAL A 342 -6.31 -17.55 3.59
C VAL A 342 -7.48 -18.32 2.98
N VAL A 343 -8.41 -17.61 2.31
CA VAL A 343 -9.60 -18.19 1.69
C VAL A 343 -9.80 -17.66 0.27
N GLU A 344 -10.58 -18.36 -0.53
CA GLU A 344 -11.03 -17.79 -1.80
C GLU A 344 -11.99 -16.61 -1.56
N PRO A 345 -11.95 -15.53 -2.38
CA PRO A 345 -12.83 -14.38 -2.22
C PRO A 345 -14.25 -14.66 -2.75
N THR A 346 -14.87 -15.72 -2.22
CA THR A 346 -16.24 -16.14 -2.52
C THR A 346 -17.12 -16.11 -1.27
N ALA A 347 -18.43 -15.97 -1.46
CA ALA A 347 -19.38 -15.91 -0.35
C ALA A 347 -19.31 -17.18 0.52
N GLU A 348 -19.24 -18.37 -0.11
CA GLU A 348 -19.23 -19.63 0.60
C GLU A 348 -17.94 -19.86 1.39
N ALA A 349 -16.77 -19.61 0.78
CA ALA A 349 -15.50 -19.81 1.44
C ALA A 349 -15.31 -18.84 2.63
N LEU A 350 -15.68 -17.56 2.43
CA LEU A 350 -15.62 -16.58 3.50
C LEU A 350 -16.56 -16.92 4.65
N TYR A 351 -17.83 -17.25 4.34
CA TYR A 351 -18.81 -17.63 5.36
C TYR A 351 -18.36 -18.86 6.15
N ALA A 352 -17.92 -19.91 5.47
CA ALA A 352 -17.47 -21.14 6.13
C ALA A 352 -16.32 -20.86 7.12
N GLN A 353 -15.32 -20.06 6.72
CA GLN A 353 -14.19 -19.73 7.58
C GLN A 353 -14.58 -18.80 8.74
N VAL A 354 -15.37 -17.76 8.48
CA VAL A 354 -15.83 -16.84 9.53
C VAL A 354 -16.70 -17.59 10.54
N ARG A 355 -17.56 -18.52 10.08
CA ARG A 355 -18.37 -19.37 10.95
C ARG A 355 -17.52 -20.28 11.84
N ALA A 356 -16.52 -20.93 11.26
CA ALA A 356 -15.59 -21.77 12.02
C ALA A 356 -14.87 -20.96 13.10
N LEU A 357 -14.38 -19.78 12.78
CA LEU A 357 -13.70 -18.87 13.71
C LEU A 357 -14.65 -18.35 14.80
N ALA A 358 -15.88 -17.99 14.46
CA ALA A 358 -16.87 -17.53 15.43
C ALA A 358 -17.22 -18.61 16.46
N LEU A 359 -17.18 -19.89 16.07
CA LEU A 359 -17.41 -21.03 16.92
C LEU A 359 -16.15 -21.51 17.67
N SER A 360 -14.95 -21.10 17.21
CA SER A 360 -13.66 -21.50 17.81
C SER A 360 -12.81 -20.27 18.19
N VAL A 361 -13.34 -19.43 19.08
CA VAL A 361 -12.62 -18.24 19.60
C VAL A 361 -11.22 -18.57 20.14
N PRO A 362 -10.98 -19.71 20.84
CA PRO A 362 -9.64 -20.09 21.28
C PRO A 362 -8.62 -20.21 20.13
N GLU A 363 -9.05 -20.64 18.94
CA GLU A 363 -8.18 -20.73 17.76
C GLU A 363 -7.65 -19.34 17.33
N MET A 364 -8.55 -18.33 17.24
CA MET A 364 -8.15 -16.96 16.91
C MET A 364 -7.18 -16.41 17.97
N ARG A 365 -7.42 -16.67 19.24
CA ARG A 365 -6.56 -16.22 20.34
C ARG A 365 -5.19 -16.90 20.33
N ALA A 366 -5.13 -18.19 20.00
CA ALA A 366 -3.87 -18.91 19.85
C ALA A 366 -3.02 -18.34 18.70
N ALA A 367 -3.65 -17.89 17.61
CA ALA A 367 -2.98 -17.29 16.46
C ALA A 367 -2.31 -15.94 16.76
N ARG A 368 -2.70 -15.22 17.84
CA ARG A 368 -2.15 -13.90 18.21
C ARG A 368 -0.64 -13.92 18.39
N ALA A 369 -0.10 -14.94 19.07
CA ALA A 369 1.36 -15.04 19.29
C ALA A 369 2.12 -15.27 17.98
N ALA A 370 1.55 -16.02 17.04
CA ALA A 370 2.13 -16.22 15.71
C ALA A 370 2.06 -14.95 14.88
N ALA A 371 0.95 -14.20 14.93
CA ALA A 371 0.79 -12.92 14.27
C ALA A 371 1.83 -11.89 14.74
N LEU A 372 2.07 -11.77 16.06
CA LEU A 372 3.10 -10.90 16.61
C LEU A 372 4.51 -11.30 16.14
N ARG A 373 4.81 -12.59 16.08
CA ARG A 373 6.10 -13.06 15.54
C ARG A 373 6.25 -12.73 14.06
N ALA A 374 5.20 -12.97 13.27
CA ALA A 374 5.19 -12.63 11.86
C ALA A 374 5.46 -11.14 11.61
N ALA A 375 4.84 -10.26 12.41
CA ALA A 375 5.02 -8.82 12.29
C ALA A 375 6.48 -8.36 12.44
N GLN A 376 7.32 -9.07 13.20
CA GLN A 376 8.75 -8.71 13.37
C GLN A 376 9.53 -8.81 12.05
N ASP A 377 9.15 -9.72 11.15
CA ASP A 377 9.80 -9.89 9.85
C ASP A 377 9.32 -8.87 8.81
N PHE A 378 8.17 -8.22 9.05
CA PHE A 378 7.52 -7.29 8.11
C PHE A 378 7.46 -5.86 8.68
N THR A 379 8.57 -5.41 9.26
CA THR A 379 8.75 -4.02 9.70
C THR A 379 9.31 -3.16 8.56
N TRP A 380 9.17 -1.84 8.66
CA TRP A 380 9.88 -0.92 7.76
C TRP A 380 11.40 -1.07 7.84
N GLN A 381 11.95 -1.45 8.98
CA GLN A 381 13.38 -1.74 9.11
C GLN A 381 13.78 -2.95 8.26
N SER A 382 13.01 -4.04 8.33
CA SER A 382 13.22 -5.25 7.50
C SER A 382 13.03 -4.94 6.01
N TYR A 383 12.05 -4.11 5.64
CA TYR A 383 11.88 -3.62 4.28
C TYR A 383 13.11 -2.88 3.79
N ARG A 384 13.62 -1.92 4.57
CA ARG A 384 14.82 -1.16 4.21
C ARG A 384 16.06 -2.03 4.04
N GLN A 385 16.19 -3.09 4.85
CA GLN A 385 17.27 -4.04 4.64
C GLN A 385 17.14 -4.76 3.31
N ARG A 386 15.96 -5.30 2.99
CA ARG A 386 15.70 -5.95 1.69
C ARG A 386 15.95 -5.01 0.51
N VAL A 387 15.59 -3.74 0.61
CA VAL A 387 15.91 -2.74 -0.43
C VAL A 387 17.44 -2.67 -0.64
N ARG A 388 18.21 -2.54 0.43
CA ARG A 388 19.68 -2.46 0.34
C ARG A 388 20.28 -3.69 -0.31
N ASP A 389 19.80 -4.88 0.07
CA ASP A 389 20.27 -6.16 -0.48
C ASP A 389 20.00 -6.23 -2.00
N VAL A 390 18.77 -5.95 -2.43
CA VAL A 390 18.40 -5.94 -3.86
C VAL A 390 19.23 -4.95 -4.66
N PHE A 391 19.42 -3.73 -4.14
CA PHE A 391 20.21 -2.73 -4.86
C PHE A 391 21.69 -3.09 -4.95
N THR A 392 22.23 -3.72 -3.92
CA THR A 392 23.63 -4.18 -3.92
C THR A 392 23.84 -5.36 -4.87
N GLU A 393 22.89 -6.32 -4.89
CA GLU A 393 23.05 -7.59 -5.61
C GLU A 393 22.60 -7.53 -7.07
N ARG A 394 21.65 -6.63 -7.43
CA ARG A 394 21.01 -6.63 -8.75
C ARG A 394 21.11 -5.32 -9.53
N VAL A 395 21.37 -4.20 -8.87
CA VAL A 395 21.27 -2.87 -9.50
C VAL A 395 22.60 -2.16 -9.62
N LEU A 396 23.48 -2.34 -8.64
CA LEU A 396 24.77 -1.64 -8.56
C LEU A 396 25.97 -2.57 -8.79
N THR A 397 25.72 -3.74 -9.36
CA THR A 397 26.77 -4.72 -9.73
C THR A 397 27.62 -4.25 -10.91
#